data_adeeb45aadc869266f74c5d7ddaa899e
#
_entry.id   adeeb45aadc869266f74c5d7ddaa899e
#
_cell.length_a   1.000
_cell.length_b   1.000
_cell.length_c   1.000
_cell.angle_alpha   90.00
_cell.angle_beta   90.00
_cell.angle_gamma   90.00
#
_symmetry.space_group_name_H-M   'P 1'
#
loop_
_entity.id
_entity.type
_entity.pdbx_description
1 polymer ?
#
loop_
_entity_poly.entity_id
_entity_poly.type
_entity_poly.pdbx_seq_one_letter_code
_entity_poly.pdbx_strand_id
1 'polypeptide(L)'
;MAKRKMAAEKKPQKHFKSPVIASRQDKGIREMAPLAPFIVSGGKNTERYYFQHISSLFAQYPFEVRPRFFGKESKYTEEFPLRIKEILREDADAKIFCVFDWDTIRGNDENLKRHNVFVKQIKSYIDNGQIILCPSMPSFEYWFLLHFKNMTRLITTCEEASKLLNPYMKPYFSQKNINLFDILKSEKYLKKSDWVENLCSEGKLDAAIKRAEDNIKAAEDAGELKNQSYSFVYKAFKRDNAYVTL
;
A
#
# COMPACT_ATOMS: atom_id res chain seq x y z
N MET A 1 11.09 47.66 66.64
CA MET A 1 10.79 46.46 65.82
C MET A 1 11.04 46.77 64.33
N ALA A 2 12.18 46.33 63.82
CA ALA A 2 12.62 46.63 62.44
C ALA A 2 12.27 45.44 61.55
N LYS A 3 11.45 45.66 60.51
CA LYS A 3 11.10 44.66 59.47
C LYS A 3 12.24 44.58 58.44
N ARG A 4 12.96 43.46 58.40
CA ARG A 4 13.90 43.10 57.36
C ARG A 4 13.12 42.81 56.08
N LYS A 5 13.40 43.54 54.99
CA LYS A 5 12.99 43.22 53.62
C LYS A 5 13.94 42.12 53.08
N MET A 6 13.37 40.98 52.70
CA MET A 6 14.09 39.93 51.98
C MET A 6 14.22 40.38 50.53
N ALA A 7 15.46 40.36 50.05
CA ALA A 7 15.76 40.61 48.62
C ALA A 7 15.42 39.33 47.81
N ALA A 8 14.72 39.53 46.68
CA ALA A 8 14.37 38.44 45.76
C ALA A 8 15.62 38.10 44.91
N GLU A 9 16.04 36.85 44.94
CA GLU A 9 17.08 36.29 44.08
C GLU A 9 16.60 36.27 42.63
N LYS A 10 17.33 36.94 41.75
CA LYS A 10 17.16 36.85 40.29
C LYS A 10 17.71 35.54 39.79
N LYS A 11 16.84 34.67 39.22
CA LYS A 11 17.24 33.46 38.52
C LYS A 11 18.07 33.82 37.25
N PRO A 12 19.15 33.09 36.93
CA PRO A 12 19.96 33.36 35.76
C PRO A 12 19.18 33.08 34.48
N GLN A 13 19.12 34.05 33.57
CA GLN A 13 18.59 33.90 32.22
C GLN A 13 19.51 32.97 31.42
N LYS A 14 18.95 31.84 30.98
CA LYS A 14 19.62 30.96 30.01
C LYS A 14 19.69 31.67 28.67
N HIS A 15 20.87 32.12 28.27
CA HIS A 15 21.14 32.56 26.91
C HIS A 15 20.99 31.37 25.95
N PHE A 16 19.92 31.37 25.14
CA PHE A 16 19.81 30.52 23.98
C PHE A 16 20.87 30.97 22.97
N LYS A 17 21.88 30.15 22.75
CA LYS A 17 22.80 30.33 21.63
C LYS A 17 22.01 29.98 20.35
N SER A 18 21.83 30.96 19.48
CA SER A 18 21.30 30.74 18.13
C SER A 18 22.15 29.69 17.42
N PRO A 19 21.53 28.72 16.71
CA PRO A 19 22.31 27.75 15.94
C PRO A 19 23.15 28.52 14.89
N VAL A 20 24.43 28.22 14.87
CA VAL A 20 25.36 28.72 13.87
C VAL A 20 24.86 28.23 12.52
N ILE A 21 24.36 29.13 11.67
CA ILE A 21 24.02 28.83 10.29
C ILE A 21 25.35 28.56 9.59
N ALA A 22 25.63 27.30 9.31
CA ALA A 22 26.79 26.89 8.53
C ALA A 22 26.75 27.61 7.17
N SER A 23 27.88 28.21 6.78
CA SER A 23 27.98 29.04 5.57
C SER A 23 27.61 28.21 4.32
N ARG A 24 26.89 28.85 3.40
CA ARG A 24 26.43 28.32 2.11
C ARG A 24 27.59 28.08 1.12
N GLN A 25 28.56 27.24 1.42
CA GLN A 25 29.65 26.95 0.48
C GLN A 25 29.80 25.49 0.08
N ASP A 26 28.92 24.58 0.54
CA ASP A 26 28.83 23.23 -0.05
C ASP A 26 27.67 23.19 -1.04
N LYS A 27 27.95 23.57 -2.29
CA LYS A 27 27.13 23.20 -3.45
C LYS A 27 27.40 21.75 -3.84
N GLY A 28 27.34 20.84 -2.89
CA GLY A 28 27.11 19.44 -3.16
C GLY A 28 25.65 19.32 -3.58
N ILE A 29 25.43 18.92 -4.81
CA ILE A 29 24.11 18.42 -5.24
C ILE A 29 23.79 17.30 -4.26
N ARG A 30 22.94 17.57 -3.26
CA ARG A 30 22.36 16.51 -2.45
C ARG A 30 21.46 15.77 -3.42
N GLU A 31 21.91 14.62 -3.88
CA GLU A 31 21.01 13.65 -4.49
C GLU A 31 19.91 13.38 -3.45
N MET A 32 18.74 13.95 -3.69
CA MET A 32 17.59 13.63 -2.87
C MET A 32 17.29 12.17 -3.13
N ALA A 33 17.31 11.37 -2.06
CA ALA A 33 16.83 9.99 -2.17
C ALA A 33 15.44 10.01 -2.81
N PRO A 34 15.17 9.12 -3.77
CA PRO A 34 13.87 9.07 -4.41
C PRO A 34 12.79 8.92 -3.33
N LEU A 35 11.76 9.76 -3.43
CA LEU A 35 10.64 9.72 -2.49
C LEU A 35 9.98 8.33 -2.57
N ALA A 36 9.61 7.80 -1.40
CA ALA A 36 8.94 6.52 -1.33
C ALA A 36 7.65 6.54 -2.16
N PRO A 37 7.37 5.50 -2.97
CA PRO A 37 6.13 5.44 -3.72
C PRO A 37 4.93 5.28 -2.79
N PHE A 38 3.81 5.84 -3.21
CA PHE A 38 2.58 5.81 -2.43
C PHE A 38 1.72 4.61 -2.80
N ILE A 39 1.15 3.97 -1.78
CA ILE A 39 0.07 3.00 -1.93
C ILE A 39 -1.24 3.68 -1.50
N VAL A 40 -2.18 3.81 -2.42
CA VAL A 40 -3.56 4.18 -2.11
C VAL A 40 -4.40 2.91 -2.15
N SER A 41 -4.89 2.45 -0.99
CA SER A 41 -5.66 1.21 -0.89
C SER A 41 -7.13 1.46 -0.57
N GLY A 42 -8.01 0.64 -1.17
CA GLY A 42 -9.44 0.61 -0.87
C GLY A 42 -9.74 -0.10 0.45
N GLY A 43 -8.90 -1.06 0.82
CA GLY A 43 -9.06 -1.86 2.03
C GLY A 43 -8.54 -1.17 3.29
N LYS A 44 -9.37 -1.19 4.32
CA LYS A 44 -9.07 -0.58 5.62
C LYS A 44 -8.02 -1.37 6.41
N ASN A 45 -8.01 -2.67 6.26
CA ASN A 45 -7.21 -3.59 7.08
C ASN A 45 -6.18 -4.36 6.26
N THR A 46 -6.59 -5.29 5.44
CA THR A 46 -5.72 -6.28 4.77
C THR A 46 -4.61 -5.64 3.97
N GLU A 47 -4.94 -4.81 2.99
CA GLU A 47 -3.98 -4.15 2.09
C GLU A 47 -3.10 -3.17 2.85
N ARG A 48 -3.72 -2.37 3.73
CA ARG A 48 -3.02 -1.39 4.55
C ARG A 48 -1.91 -2.03 5.37
N TYR A 49 -2.26 -3.03 6.19
CA TYR A 49 -1.28 -3.69 7.06
C TYR A 49 -0.24 -4.46 6.28
N TYR A 50 -0.64 -5.09 5.16
CA TYR A 50 0.32 -5.75 4.29
C TYR A 50 1.41 -4.79 3.82
N PHE A 51 1.06 -3.67 3.19
CA PHE A 51 2.06 -2.73 2.67
C PHE A 51 2.82 -2.00 3.76
N GLN A 52 2.20 -1.69 4.91
CA GLN A 52 2.91 -1.13 6.06
C GLN A 52 3.98 -2.10 6.59
N HIS A 53 3.66 -3.39 6.70
CA HIS A 53 4.61 -4.39 7.15
C HIS A 53 5.67 -4.68 6.09
N ILE A 54 5.32 -4.73 4.80
CA ILE A 54 6.30 -4.81 3.71
C ILE A 54 7.35 -3.70 3.86
N SER A 55 6.91 -2.45 4.02
CA SER A 55 7.84 -1.30 4.15
C SER A 55 8.74 -1.38 5.39
N SER A 56 8.25 -1.97 6.48
CA SER A 56 9.04 -2.12 7.70
C SER A 56 9.99 -3.32 7.67
N LEU A 57 9.64 -4.39 6.96
CA LEU A 57 10.42 -5.63 6.90
C LEU A 57 11.42 -5.66 5.74
N PHE A 58 11.13 -4.98 4.64
CA PHE A 58 11.89 -5.05 3.40
C PHE A 58 12.31 -3.64 2.94
N ALA A 59 13.53 -3.22 3.27
CA ALA A 59 14.05 -1.89 2.98
C ALA A 59 14.01 -1.51 1.49
N GLN A 60 14.04 -2.53 0.59
CA GLN A 60 13.93 -2.31 -0.87
C GLN A 60 12.50 -1.95 -1.34
N TYR A 61 11.49 -1.99 -0.46
CA TYR A 61 10.10 -1.66 -0.76
C TYR A 61 9.55 -0.58 0.19
N PRO A 62 10.06 0.66 0.10
CA PRO A 62 9.72 1.74 1.04
C PRO A 62 8.39 2.40 0.66
N PHE A 63 7.26 1.72 0.85
CA PHE A 63 5.95 2.29 0.52
C PHE A 63 5.44 3.26 1.59
N GLU A 64 4.82 4.36 1.16
CA GLU A 64 4.00 5.20 2.01
C GLU A 64 2.50 4.92 1.77
N VAL A 65 1.80 4.38 2.78
CA VAL A 65 0.41 3.96 2.65
C VAL A 65 -0.55 5.12 2.95
N ARG A 66 -1.52 5.35 2.07
CA ARG A 66 -2.58 6.35 2.22
C ARG A 66 -3.98 5.72 2.18
N PRO A 67 -4.93 6.26 2.96
CA PRO A 67 -4.77 7.35 3.93
C PRO A 67 -3.94 6.91 5.14
N ARG A 68 -3.29 7.87 5.80
CA ARG A 68 -2.54 7.59 7.06
C ARG A 68 -3.48 7.15 8.17
N PHE A 69 -4.67 7.73 8.20
CA PHE A 69 -5.70 7.40 9.17
C PHE A 69 -6.98 6.99 8.44
N PHE A 70 -7.43 5.76 8.69
CA PHE A 70 -8.68 5.25 8.15
C PHE A 70 -9.82 5.63 9.09
N GLY A 71 -10.73 6.48 8.61
CA GLY A 71 -11.99 6.77 9.26
C GLY A 71 -13.04 5.68 8.99
N LYS A 72 -14.20 6.07 8.48
CA LYS A 72 -15.20 5.17 7.92
C LYS A 72 -14.66 4.56 6.61
N GLU A 73 -15.23 3.43 6.18
CA GLU A 73 -14.81 2.69 4.98
C GLU A 73 -14.55 3.62 3.79
N SER A 74 -13.35 3.54 3.23
CA SER A 74 -13.04 4.30 2.03
C SER A 74 -13.49 3.51 0.81
N LYS A 75 -14.48 4.03 0.10
CA LYS A 75 -14.91 3.47 -1.16
C LYS A 75 -13.93 3.88 -2.26
N TYR A 76 -13.42 2.92 -3.00
CA TYR A 76 -12.47 3.13 -4.09
C TYR A 76 -12.80 4.32 -4.98
N THR A 77 -14.02 4.36 -5.51
CA THR A 77 -14.42 5.38 -6.49
C THR A 77 -14.67 6.78 -5.91
N GLU A 78 -14.87 6.89 -4.59
CA GLU A 78 -15.14 8.16 -3.91
C GLU A 78 -13.88 8.76 -3.28
N GLU A 79 -13.05 7.92 -2.66
CA GLU A 79 -11.91 8.35 -1.86
C GLU A 79 -10.61 8.46 -2.64
N PHE A 80 -10.38 7.60 -3.65
CA PHE A 80 -9.13 7.61 -4.40
C PHE A 80 -8.85 8.95 -5.09
N PRO A 81 -9.82 9.60 -5.77
CA PRO A 81 -9.57 10.90 -6.39
C PRO A 81 -9.10 11.95 -5.39
N LEU A 82 -9.65 11.93 -4.18
CA LEU A 82 -9.26 12.85 -3.10
C LEU A 82 -7.84 12.57 -2.61
N ARG A 83 -7.52 11.29 -2.35
CA ARG A 83 -6.20 10.88 -1.86
C ARG A 83 -5.10 11.12 -2.88
N ILE A 84 -5.33 10.83 -4.14
CA ILE A 84 -4.40 11.13 -5.23
C ILE A 84 -4.13 12.64 -5.29
N LYS A 85 -5.18 13.45 -5.22
CA LYS A 85 -5.04 14.91 -5.23
C LYS A 85 -4.26 15.46 -4.03
N GLU A 86 -4.44 14.88 -2.85
CA GLU A 86 -3.66 15.22 -1.66
C GLU A 86 -2.17 14.89 -1.86
N ILE A 87 -1.86 13.68 -2.34
CA ILE A 87 -0.49 13.23 -2.62
C ILE A 87 0.17 14.14 -3.66
N LEU A 88 -0.49 14.40 -4.79
CA LEU A 88 0.07 15.24 -5.86
C LEU A 88 0.25 16.71 -5.48
N ARG A 89 -0.41 17.18 -4.41
CA ARG A 89 -0.14 18.50 -3.81
C ARG A 89 1.09 18.47 -2.90
N GLU A 90 1.34 17.36 -2.22
CA GLU A 90 2.51 17.15 -1.37
C GLU A 90 3.77 16.93 -2.23
N ASP A 91 3.62 16.15 -3.29
CA ASP A 91 4.67 15.77 -4.23
C ASP A 91 4.09 15.63 -5.65
N ALA A 92 4.41 16.59 -6.53
CA ALA A 92 3.88 16.61 -7.90
C ALA A 92 4.40 15.45 -8.77
N ASP A 93 5.55 14.88 -8.42
CA ASP A 93 6.21 13.78 -9.14
C ASP A 93 5.98 12.42 -8.48
N ALA A 94 5.11 12.37 -7.46
CA ALA A 94 4.81 11.16 -6.70
C ALA A 94 4.43 9.98 -7.60
N LYS A 95 5.03 8.80 -7.34
CA LYS A 95 4.61 7.52 -7.91
C LYS A 95 3.50 6.92 -7.03
N ILE A 96 2.36 6.62 -7.62
CA ILE A 96 1.17 6.20 -6.88
C ILE A 96 0.65 4.87 -7.42
N PHE A 97 0.53 3.87 -6.55
CA PHE A 97 -0.12 2.60 -6.84
C PHE A 97 -1.51 2.58 -6.22
N CYS A 98 -2.53 2.40 -7.04
CA CYS A 98 -3.93 2.33 -6.62
C CYS A 98 -4.35 0.86 -6.49
N VAL A 99 -4.45 0.35 -5.27
CA VAL A 99 -4.77 -1.06 -4.96
C VAL A 99 -6.24 -1.19 -4.57
N PHE A 100 -6.98 -2.04 -5.27
CA PHE A 100 -8.42 -2.23 -5.03
C PHE A 100 -8.95 -3.56 -5.56
N ASP A 101 -10.08 -3.98 -5.01
CA ASP A 101 -10.79 -5.20 -5.39
C ASP A 101 -11.67 -4.96 -6.62
N TRP A 102 -11.51 -5.81 -7.65
CA TRP A 102 -12.24 -5.65 -8.90
C TRP A 102 -13.67 -6.19 -8.85
N ASP A 103 -13.96 -7.15 -7.97
CA ASP A 103 -15.31 -7.71 -7.81
C ASP A 103 -16.33 -6.65 -7.37
N THR A 104 -15.92 -5.70 -6.53
CA THR A 104 -16.74 -4.58 -6.07
C THR A 104 -17.16 -3.62 -7.19
N ILE A 105 -16.39 -3.61 -8.28
CA ILE A 105 -16.63 -2.76 -9.46
C ILE A 105 -17.39 -3.53 -10.53
N ARG A 106 -16.94 -4.74 -10.86
CA ARG A 106 -17.52 -5.57 -11.93
C ARG A 106 -18.98 -5.95 -11.68
N GLY A 107 -19.35 -6.17 -10.42
CA GLY A 107 -20.71 -6.58 -10.03
C GLY A 107 -21.75 -5.46 -9.91
N ASN A 108 -21.36 -4.20 -10.23
CA ASN A 108 -22.23 -3.04 -10.01
C ASN A 108 -22.03 -1.99 -11.10
N ASP A 109 -23.08 -1.76 -11.91
CA ASP A 109 -23.03 -0.81 -13.04
C ASP A 109 -22.73 0.63 -12.61
N GLU A 110 -23.19 1.04 -11.44
CA GLU A 110 -22.91 2.39 -10.91
C GLU A 110 -21.44 2.52 -10.52
N ASN A 111 -20.88 1.53 -9.85
CA ASN A 111 -19.47 1.50 -9.51
C ASN A 111 -18.60 1.45 -10.76
N LEU A 112 -19.00 0.71 -11.80
CA LEU A 112 -18.30 0.67 -13.08
C LEU A 112 -18.32 2.03 -13.78
N LYS A 113 -19.47 2.72 -13.79
CA LYS A 113 -19.55 4.10 -14.33
C LYS A 113 -18.65 5.06 -13.57
N ARG A 114 -18.68 5.02 -12.23
CA ARG A 114 -17.78 5.85 -11.39
C ARG A 114 -16.31 5.54 -11.63
N HIS A 115 -15.96 4.26 -11.76
CA HIS A 115 -14.61 3.83 -12.11
C HIS A 115 -14.17 4.42 -13.46
N ASN A 116 -14.98 4.34 -14.49
CA ASN A 116 -14.66 4.89 -15.81
C ASN A 116 -14.46 6.41 -15.77
N VAL A 117 -15.27 7.13 -14.99
CA VAL A 117 -15.10 8.57 -14.78
C VAL A 117 -13.79 8.86 -14.07
N PHE A 118 -13.48 8.11 -13.01
CA PHE A 118 -12.23 8.24 -12.27
C PHE A 118 -11.01 8.01 -13.16
N VAL A 119 -10.97 6.90 -13.91
CA VAL A 119 -9.87 6.56 -14.83
C VAL A 119 -9.69 7.67 -15.88
N LYS A 120 -10.78 8.21 -16.42
CA LYS A 120 -10.73 9.33 -17.36
C LYS A 120 -10.10 10.58 -16.75
N GLN A 121 -10.41 10.89 -15.48
CA GLN A 121 -9.85 12.05 -14.78
C GLN A 121 -8.35 11.96 -14.53
N ILE A 122 -7.83 10.74 -14.31
CA ILE A 122 -6.40 10.52 -14.03
C ILE A 122 -5.63 9.98 -15.24
N LYS A 123 -6.24 9.98 -16.44
CA LYS A 123 -5.66 9.35 -17.62
C LYS A 123 -4.25 9.84 -17.94
N SER A 124 -3.99 11.14 -17.86
CA SER A 124 -2.67 11.72 -18.12
C SER A 124 -1.59 11.18 -17.19
N TYR A 125 -1.93 10.95 -15.91
CA TYR A 125 -1.03 10.39 -14.92
C TYR A 125 -0.82 8.87 -15.10
N ILE A 126 -1.81 8.16 -15.66
CA ILE A 126 -1.65 6.75 -16.04
C ILE A 126 -0.74 6.66 -17.27
N ASP A 127 -0.98 7.48 -18.29
CA ASP A 127 -0.25 7.44 -19.57
C ASP A 127 1.24 7.78 -19.38
N ASN A 128 1.59 8.66 -18.44
CA ASN A 128 2.98 8.97 -18.10
C ASN A 128 3.58 8.02 -17.04
N GLY A 129 2.82 7.04 -16.59
CA GLY A 129 3.25 6.03 -15.64
C GLY A 129 3.37 6.50 -14.18
N GLN A 130 2.89 7.69 -13.85
CA GLN A 130 2.90 8.23 -12.47
C GLN A 130 1.87 7.55 -11.57
N ILE A 131 0.70 7.23 -12.12
CA ILE A 131 -0.34 6.46 -11.42
C ILE A 131 -0.48 5.09 -12.07
N ILE A 132 -0.40 4.04 -11.27
CA ILE A 132 -0.56 2.66 -11.70
C ILE A 132 -1.77 2.05 -10.99
N LEU A 133 -2.71 1.55 -11.78
CA LEU A 133 -3.85 0.81 -11.25
C LEU A 133 -3.43 -0.63 -10.96
N CYS A 134 -3.72 -1.10 -9.75
CA CYS A 134 -3.38 -2.43 -9.26
C CYS A 134 -4.63 -3.20 -8.78
N PRO A 135 -5.61 -3.47 -9.68
CA PRO A 135 -6.76 -4.27 -9.34
C PRO A 135 -6.40 -5.73 -9.04
N SER A 136 -7.19 -6.37 -8.18
CA SER A 136 -7.18 -7.81 -7.97
C SER A 136 -8.58 -8.39 -8.22
N MET A 137 -8.67 -9.49 -8.98
CA MET A 137 -9.89 -10.24 -9.23
C MET A 137 -9.81 -11.62 -8.55
N PRO A 138 -10.72 -11.91 -7.62
CA PRO A 138 -11.81 -11.07 -7.15
C PRO A 138 -11.34 -9.95 -6.22
N SER A 139 -10.37 -10.23 -5.32
CA SER A 139 -9.97 -9.39 -4.22
C SER A 139 -8.48 -9.57 -3.89
N PHE A 140 -7.99 -8.80 -2.93
CA PHE A 140 -6.58 -8.79 -2.54
C PHE A 140 -6.10 -10.14 -1.98
N GLU A 141 -7.00 -10.97 -1.45
CA GLU A 141 -6.67 -12.32 -0.97
C GLU A 141 -6.14 -13.23 -2.10
N TYR A 142 -6.50 -12.96 -3.36
CA TYR A 142 -5.91 -13.67 -4.49
C TYR A 142 -4.40 -13.37 -4.64
N TRP A 143 -3.96 -12.15 -4.35
CA TRP A 143 -2.53 -11.82 -4.30
C TRP A 143 -1.80 -12.70 -3.29
N PHE A 144 -2.36 -12.89 -2.10
CA PHE A 144 -1.77 -13.79 -1.10
C PHE A 144 -1.71 -15.24 -1.56
N LEU A 145 -2.72 -15.72 -2.30
CA LEU A 145 -2.74 -17.08 -2.81
C LEU A 145 -1.56 -17.36 -3.76
N LEU A 146 -1.15 -16.36 -4.53
CA LEU A 146 -0.01 -16.47 -5.45
C LEU A 146 1.33 -16.67 -4.75
N HIS A 147 1.46 -16.35 -3.47
CA HIS A 147 2.67 -16.65 -2.69
C HIS A 147 2.87 -18.17 -2.52
N PHE A 148 1.80 -18.94 -2.53
CA PHE A 148 1.84 -20.37 -2.25
C PHE A 148 1.75 -21.22 -3.51
N LYS A 149 0.89 -20.84 -4.45
CA LYS A 149 0.66 -21.64 -5.65
C LYS A 149 0.26 -20.80 -6.85
N ASN A 150 0.54 -21.34 -8.04
CA ASN A 150 -0.01 -20.78 -9.27
C ASN A 150 -1.50 -21.08 -9.37
N MET A 151 -2.30 -20.10 -9.78
CA MET A 151 -3.74 -20.22 -9.88
C MET A 151 -4.23 -19.35 -11.05
N THR A 152 -4.80 -19.97 -12.05
CA THR A 152 -5.30 -19.28 -13.27
C THR A 152 -6.81 -19.37 -13.44
N ARG A 153 -7.48 -20.29 -12.69
CA ARG A 153 -8.93 -20.38 -12.77
C ARG A 153 -9.64 -19.15 -12.22
N LEU A 154 -10.82 -18.87 -12.72
CA LEU A 154 -11.65 -17.80 -12.19
C LEU A 154 -12.14 -18.17 -10.77
N ILE A 155 -11.83 -17.29 -9.83
CA ILE A 155 -12.36 -17.23 -8.48
C ILE A 155 -13.28 -16.02 -8.45
N THR A 156 -14.51 -16.18 -7.96
CA THR A 156 -15.53 -15.15 -8.13
C THR A 156 -15.77 -14.28 -6.90
N THR A 157 -15.40 -14.80 -5.71
CA THR A 157 -15.65 -14.09 -4.44
C THR A 157 -14.42 -14.08 -3.53
N CYS A 158 -14.34 -13.08 -2.67
CA CYS A 158 -13.34 -12.96 -1.62
C CYS A 158 -13.38 -14.15 -0.65
N GLU A 159 -14.58 -14.66 -0.31
CA GLU A 159 -14.75 -15.83 0.55
C GLU A 159 -14.16 -17.09 -0.07
N GLU A 160 -14.33 -17.30 -1.37
CA GLU A 160 -13.72 -18.42 -2.09
C GLU A 160 -12.19 -18.29 -2.08
N ALA A 161 -11.64 -17.12 -2.36
CA ALA A 161 -10.21 -16.86 -2.28
C ALA A 161 -9.67 -17.14 -0.87
N SER A 162 -10.36 -16.67 0.16
CA SER A 162 -9.99 -16.91 1.56
C SER A 162 -10.06 -18.38 1.97
N LYS A 163 -11.04 -19.14 1.47
CA LYS A 163 -11.13 -20.60 1.69
C LYS A 163 -9.94 -21.34 1.07
N LEU A 164 -9.54 -20.97 -0.14
CA LEU A 164 -8.38 -21.56 -0.83
C LEU A 164 -7.07 -21.18 -0.15
N LEU A 165 -7.00 -20.00 0.43
CA LEU A 165 -5.84 -19.48 1.16
C LEU A 165 -5.69 -20.09 2.57
N ASN A 166 -6.82 -20.50 3.18
CA ASN A 166 -6.89 -20.96 4.57
C ASN A 166 -5.85 -22.03 4.95
N PRO A 167 -5.61 -23.11 4.18
CA PRO A 167 -4.62 -24.14 4.54
C PRO A 167 -3.20 -23.60 4.66
N TYR A 168 -2.87 -22.58 3.93
CA TYR A 168 -1.52 -22.01 3.83
C TYR A 168 -1.28 -20.90 4.85
N MET A 169 -2.24 -19.99 5.00
CA MET A 169 -2.03 -18.77 5.75
C MET A 169 -2.62 -18.82 7.17
N LYS A 170 -3.66 -19.62 7.38
CA LYS A 170 -4.27 -19.79 8.72
C LYS A 170 -3.26 -20.16 9.82
N PRO A 171 -2.24 -21.00 9.56
CA PRO A 171 -1.21 -21.34 10.56
C PRO A 171 -0.39 -20.14 11.07
N TYR A 172 -0.36 -19.04 10.33
CA TYR A 172 0.36 -17.83 10.75
C TYR A 172 -0.35 -17.05 11.87
N PHE A 173 -1.59 -17.45 12.19
CA PHE A 173 -2.41 -16.83 13.21
C PHE A 173 -2.74 -17.79 14.35
N SER A 174 -2.63 -17.32 15.59
CA SER A 174 -2.89 -18.12 16.79
C SER A 174 -4.37 -18.46 17.00
N GLN A 175 -5.29 -17.82 16.27
CA GLN A 175 -6.74 -17.89 16.44
C GLN A 175 -7.33 -19.15 15.78
N LYS A 176 -7.29 -20.29 16.47
CA LYS A 176 -7.75 -21.58 15.90
C LYS A 176 -9.24 -21.58 15.50
N ASN A 177 -10.10 -20.94 16.29
CA ASN A 177 -11.56 -20.99 16.14
C ASN A 177 -12.16 -19.87 15.27
N ILE A 178 -11.34 -18.97 14.71
CA ILE A 178 -11.78 -17.90 13.83
C ILE A 178 -11.34 -18.25 12.41
N ASN A 179 -12.22 -18.10 11.42
CA ASN A 179 -11.84 -18.39 10.04
C ASN A 179 -10.87 -17.31 9.51
N LEU A 180 -10.13 -17.62 8.44
CA LEU A 180 -9.13 -16.71 7.88
C LEU A 180 -9.76 -15.44 7.34
N PHE A 181 -10.94 -15.52 6.74
CA PHE A 181 -11.66 -14.35 6.23
C PHE A 181 -11.90 -13.30 7.31
N ASP A 182 -12.42 -13.73 8.49
CA ASP A 182 -12.66 -12.80 9.61
C ASP A 182 -11.36 -12.29 10.22
N ILE A 183 -10.30 -13.09 10.22
CA ILE A 183 -8.97 -12.64 10.66
C ILE A 183 -8.47 -11.50 9.77
N LEU A 184 -8.55 -11.66 8.45
CA LEU A 184 -8.07 -10.66 7.48
C LEU A 184 -8.92 -9.37 7.49
N LYS A 185 -10.17 -9.42 7.91
CA LYS A 185 -11.03 -8.24 8.07
C LYS A 185 -10.83 -7.52 9.41
N SER A 186 -10.02 -8.07 10.33
CA SER A 186 -9.88 -7.53 11.69
C SER A 186 -8.49 -6.94 11.93
N GLU A 187 -8.45 -5.63 12.16
CA GLU A 187 -7.24 -4.89 12.55
C GLU A 187 -6.48 -5.56 13.70
N LYS A 188 -7.21 -6.10 14.69
CA LYS A 188 -6.64 -6.74 15.88
C LYS A 188 -5.61 -7.82 15.56
N TYR A 189 -5.83 -8.58 14.48
CA TYR A 189 -4.99 -9.72 14.11
C TYR A 189 -3.88 -9.35 13.14
N LEU A 190 -4.00 -8.19 12.48
CA LEU A 190 -3.07 -7.77 11.42
C LEU A 190 -1.99 -6.80 11.90
N LYS A 191 -2.09 -6.28 13.14
CA LYS A 191 -1.13 -5.29 13.69
C LYS A 191 0.30 -5.79 13.79
N LYS A 192 0.51 -7.08 14.05
CA LYS A 192 1.84 -7.68 14.09
C LYS A 192 2.30 -8.04 12.69
N SER A 193 3.58 -7.92 12.42
CA SER A 193 4.18 -8.15 11.10
C SER A 193 4.46 -9.63 10.80
N ASP A 194 4.46 -10.50 11.80
CA ASP A 194 4.87 -11.91 11.70
C ASP A 194 4.18 -12.65 10.54
N TRP A 195 2.91 -12.36 10.30
CA TRP A 195 2.16 -13.00 9.22
C TRP A 195 2.66 -12.57 7.82
N VAL A 196 3.10 -11.31 7.65
CA VAL A 196 3.69 -10.83 6.39
C VAL A 196 5.10 -11.38 6.21
N GLU A 197 5.88 -11.43 7.29
CA GLU A 197 7.20 -12.05 7.27
C GLU A 197 7.10 -13.51 6.80
N ASN A 198 6.22 -14.30 7.40
CA ASN A 198 5.98 -15.70 7.01
C ASN A 198 5.42 -15.82 5.57
N LEU A 199 4.53 -14.91 5.17
CA LEU A 199 3.94 -14.90 3.83
C LEU A 199 4.99 -14.63 2.75
N CYS A 200 5.97 -13.78 3.03
CA CYS A 200 6.97 -13.31 2.07
C CYS A 200 8.31 -14.04 2.17
N SER A 201 8.51 -14.90 3.21
CA SER A 201 9.75 -15.63 3.43
C SER A 201 10.05 -16.64 2.32
N GLU A 202 11.29 -17.12 2.28
CA GLU A 202 11.71 -18.25 1.42
C GLU A 202 11.44 -18.04 -0.08
N GLY A 203 11.54 -16.79 -0.56
CA GLY A 203 11.30 -16.45 -1.96
C GLY A 203 9.84 -16.47 -2.39
N LYS A 204 8.89 -16.59 -1.45
CA LYS A 204 7.44 -16.62 -1.76
C LYS A 204 6.96 -15.30 -2.38
N LEU A 205 7.50 -14.15 -1.95
CA LEU A 205 7.17 -12.86 -2.56
C LEU A 205 7.62 -12.81 -4.03
N ASP A 206 8.86 -13.21 -4.33
CA ASP A 206 9.36 -13.23 -5.70
C ASP A 206 8.57 -14.22 -6.57
N ALA A 207 8.19 -15.36 -6.00
CA ALA A 207 7.32 -16.32 -6.67
C ALA A 207 5.93 -15.75 -6.96
N ALA A 208 5.34 -14.97 -6.04
CA ALA A 208 4.06 -14.31 -6.24
C ALA A 208 4.14 -13.26 -7.36
N ILE A 209 5.17 -12.42 -7.34
CA ILE A 209 5.43 -11.42 -8.39
C ILE A 209 5.51 -12.11 -9.76
N LYS A 210 6.34 -13.14 -9.88
CA LYS A 210 6.51 -13.86 -11.14
C LYS A 210 5.22 -14.53 -11.61
N ARG A 211 4.50 -15.24 -10.73
CA ARG A 211 3.22 -15.89 -11.06
C ARG A 211 2.16 -14.90 -11.52
N ALA A 212 2.04 -13.76 -10.83
CA ALA A 212 1.08 -12.73 -11.20
C ALA A 212 1.38 -12.17 -12.60
N GLU A 213 2.63 -11.87 -12.88
CA GLU A 213 3.07 -11.34 -14.17
C GLU A 213 2.87 -12.35 -15.28
N ASP A 214 3.35 -13.59 -15.11
CA ASP A 214 3.24 -14.65 -16.11
C ASP A 214 1.77 -14.97 -16.43
N ASN A 215 0.91 -15.05 -15.41
CA ASN A 215 -0.52 -15.32 -15.57
C ASN A 215 -1.24 -14.20 -16.34
N ILE A 216 -0.94 -12.94 -15.99
CA ILE A 216 -1.55 -11.78 -16.68
C ILE A 216 -1.11 -11.75 -18.14
N LYS A 217 0.19 -11.87 -18.38
CA LYS A 217 0.72 -11.89 -19.75
C LYS A 217 0.09 -13.00 -20.59
N ALA A 218 0.05 -14.21 -20.08
CA ALA A 218 -0.56 -15.34 -20.78
C ALA A 218 -2.05 -15.10 -21.09
N ALA A 219 -2.79 -14.48 -20.15
CA ALA A 219 -4.20 -14.16 -20.32
C ALA A 219 -4.44 -13.01 -21.30
N GLU A 220 -3.59 -11.99 -21.31
CA GLU A 220 -3.65 -10.88 -22.27
C GLU A 220 -3.36 -11.38 -23.68
N ASP A 221 -2.31 -12.19 -23.84
CA ASP A 221 -1.93 -12.79 -25.14
C ASP A 221 -3.06 -13.68 -25.72
N ALA A 222 -3.82 -14.35 -24.84
CA ALA A 222 -4.98 -15.18 -25.20
C ALA A 222 -6.31 -14.40 -25.32
N GLY A 223 -6.37 -13.13 -24.90
CA GLY A 223 -7.63 -12.36 -24.82
C GLY A 223 -8.58 -12.83 -23.71
N GLU A 224 -8.08 -13.59 -22.73
CA GLU A 224 -8.88 -14.30 -21.71
C GLU A 224 -8.83 -13.67 -20.31
N LEU A 225 -8.25 -12.47 -20.16
CA LEU A 225 -8.07 -11.85 -18.84
C LEU A 225 -9.38 -11.72 -18.03
N LYS A 226 -10.51 -11.51 -18.73
CA LYS A 226 -11.85 -11.44 -18.10
C LYS A 226 -12.39 -12.76 -17.55
N ASN A 227 -11.81 -13.89 -17.98
CA ASN A 227 -12.27 -15.25 -17.69
C ASN A 227 -11.42 -15.93 -16.61
N GLN A 228 -10.47 -15.22 -16.02
CA GLN A 228 -9.62 -15.74 -14.94
C GLN A 228 -9.43 -14.74 -13.81
N SER A 229 -8.91 -15.23 -12.68
CA SER A 229 -8.45 -14.37 -11.59
C SER A 229 -7.07 -13.81 -11.88
N TYR A 230 -6.82 -12.59 -11.41
CA TYR A 230 -5.56 -11.88 -11.58
C TYR A 230 -5.29 -10.92 -10.43
N SER A 231 -4.02 -10.48 -10.30
CA SER A 231 -3.66 -9.38 -9.42
C SER A 231 -2.55 -8.55 -10.06
N PHE A 232 -2.81 -7.27 -10.26
CA PHE A 232 -1.81 -6.31 -10.74
C PHE A 232 -0.95 -5.74 -9.60
N VAL A 233 -1.11 -6.22 -8.37
CA VAL A 233 -0.32 -5.80 -7.20
C VAL A 233 1.18 -5.99 -7.41
N TYR A 234 1.59 -7.00 -8.19
CA TYR A 234 3.00 -7.23 -8.52
C TYR A 234 3.71 -6.02 -9.12
N LYS A 235 2.96 -5.12 -9.79
CA LYS A 235 3.53 -3.90 -10.38
C LYS A 235 4.15 -2.97 -9.33
N ALA A 236 3.64 -2.97 -8.09
CA ALA A 236 4.22 -2.19 -7.00
C ALA A 236 5.62 -2.70 -6.57
N PHE A 237 5.93 -3.96 -6.85
CA PHE A 237 7.18 -4.62 -6.47
C PHE A 237 8.23 -4.65 -7.59
N LYS A 238 7.89 -4.20 -8.81
CA LYS A 238 8.85 -4.16 -9.91
C LYS A 238 9.83 -3.01 -9.77
N ARG A 239 11.12 -3.31 -9.83
CA ARG A 239 12.21 -2.33 -9.73
C ARG A 239 12.34 -1.40 -10.93
N ASP A 240 11.80 -1.81 -12.09
CA ASP A 240 11.81 -1.04 -13.35
C ASP A 240 10.89 0.19 -13.31
N ASN A 241 10.11 0.32 -12.27
CA ASN A 241 9.39 1.55 -11.98
C ASN A 241 10.36 2.53 -11.33
N ALA A 242 11.18 3.18 -12.12
CA ALA A 242 11.86 4.48 -11.94
C ALA A 242 12.24 5.05 -10.55
N TYR A 243 12.23 4.25 -9.44
CA TYR A 243 12.83 4.72 -8.19
C TYR A 243 14.35 4.56 -8.16
N VAL A 244 14.94 3.98 -9.21
CA VAL A 244 16.37 3.63 -9.26
C VAL A 244 17.09 4.36 -10.37
N THR A 245 16.43 5.27 -11.07
CA THR A 245 17.11 6.08 -12.08
C THR A 245 16.95 7.56 -11.77
N LEU A 246 17.79 8.03 -10.89
CA LEU A 246 18.47 9.34 -10.96
C LEU A 246 19.86 9.19 -10.40
#